data_93bbd1e1c5330e86133c034c20ae7251
#
_entry.id   93bbd1e1c5330e86133c034c20ae7251
#
_cell.length_a   1.000
_cell.length_b   1.000
_cell.length_c   1.000
_cell.angle_alpha   90.00
_cell.angle_beta   90.00
_cell.angle_gamma   90.00
#
_symmetry.space_group_name_H-M   'P 1'
#
loop_
_entity.id
_entity.type
_entity.pdbx_description
1 polymer ?
#
loop_
_entity_poly.entity_id
_entity_poly.type
_entity_poly.pdbx_seq_one_letter_code
_entity_poly.pdbx_strand_id
1 'polypeptide(L)'
;PFNTSVQTHKERVHFTDTALLNATNPIKVHLIGAGGTGSQVATALARINHALVALGHAGLSVTLWDNDLVSPANLGRQLFSACELGMYKSTALISRINRFFGTDWRAQTQLFSTETFSSEEETMRGSIYLSCVDSAKARFDIGEVLTHLERAHHYHNNPKYWLDFGNSTHSGQVILGTLQAIEQPHSDTFTPIDTLPTITQAFGELLTQSEQNDNTPSCSLAEALTKQDLFINATL
;
A
#
# COMPACT_ATOMS: atom_id res chain seq x y z
N PRO A 1 35.35 36.61 -23.71
CA PRO A 1 34.06 36.44 -23.10
C PRO A 1 33.87 34.96 -22.83
N PHE A 2 33.93 34.61 -21.52
CA PHE A 2 33.62 33.25 -21.07
C PHE A 2 32.10 33.06 -21.08
N ASN A 3 31.62 32.27 -22.03
CA ASN A 3 30.22 31.86 -22.12
C ASN A 3 30.02 30.69 -21.16
N THR A 4 29.80 30.99 -19.89
CA THR A 4 29.35 30.00 -18.88
C THR A 4 27.85 29.74 -19.13
N SER A 5 27.55 28.76 -19.98
CA SER A 5 26.22 28.19 -20.05
C SER A 5 25.92 27.56 -18.68
N VAL A 6 25.13 28.25 -17.87
CA VAL A 6 24.52 27.65 -16.68
C VAL A 6 23.65 26.53 -17.17
N GLN A 7 24.09 25.28 -17.06
CA GLN A 7 23.23 24.13 -17.22
C GLN A 7 22.21 24.18 -16.08
N THR A 8 21.03 24.69 -16.39
CA THR A 8 19.87 24.58 -15.49
C THR A 8 19.50 23.09 -15.40
N HIS A 9 19.88 22.47 -14.28
CA HIS A 9 19.53 21.09 -14.00
C HIS A 9 18.02 21.03 -13.81
N LYS A 10 17.28 20.51 -14.80
CA LYS A 10 15.83 20.33 -14.69
C LYS A 10 15.56 19.31 -13.59
N GLU A 11 14.61 19.62 -12.72
CA GLU A 11 14.15 18.70 -11.67
C GLU A 11 13.51 17.44 -12.29
N ARG A 12 13.79 16.28 -11.72
CA ARG A 12 13.20 15.00 -12.14
C ARG A 12 11.82 14.83 -11.51
N VAL A 13 10.81 14.60 -12.32
CA VAL A 13 9.40 14.49 -11.88
C VAL A 13 8.74 13.28 -12.54
N HIS A 14 7.98 12.54 -11.75
CA HIS A 14 7.09 11.50 -12.26
C HIS A 14 5.64 12.02 -12.26
N PHE A 15 5.02 12.06 -13.44
CA PHE A 15 3.61 12.40 -13.57
C PHE A 15 2.76 11.15 -13.44
N THR A 16 1.69 11.24 -12.65
CA THR A 16 0.73 10.16 -12.45
C THR A 16 0.10 9.73 -13.77
N ASP A 17 -0.10 8.43 -13.95
CA ASP A 17 -0.78 7.86 -15.10
C ASP A 17 -2.15 8.52 -15.34
N THR A 18 -2.36 9.03 -16.55
CA THR A 18 -3.58 9.74 -16.94
C THR A 18 -4.84 8.87 -16.84
N ALA A 19 -4.70 7.54 -16.98
CA ALA A 19 -5.81 6.62 -16.83
C ALA A 19 -6.33 6.55 -15.39
N LEU A 20 -5.50 6.88 -14.39
CA LEU A 20 -5.95 7.00 -13.00
C LEU A 20 -6.67 8.34 -12.76
N LEU A 21 -6.20 9.43 -13.38
CA LEU A 21 -6.80 10.76 -13.23
C LEU A 21 -8.17 10.85 -13.93
N ASN A 22 -8.32 10.18 -15.06
CA ASN A 22 -9.53 10.20 -15.89
C ASN A 22 -10.29 8.86 -15.84
N ALA A 23 -10.25 8.16 -14.71
CA ALA A 23 -10.87 6.86 -14.56
C ALA A 23 -12.40 6.94 -14.75
N THR A 24 -12.94 6.10 -15.63
CA THR A 24 -14.40 5.95 -15.87
C THR A 24 -15.03 4.89 -14.96
N ASN A 25 -14.23 4.00 -14.41
CA ASN A 25 -14.62 2.99 -13.42
C ASN A 25 -13.79 3.17 -12.14
N PRO A 26 -14.27 2.73 -10.98
CA PRO A 26 -13.50 2.81 -9.74
C PRO A 26 -12.13 2.14 -9.89
N ILE A 27 -11.08 2.85 -9.48
CA ILE A 27 -9.71 2.33 -9.51
C ILE A 27 -9.60 1.17 -8.53
N LYS A 28 -9.17 0.01 -9.00
CA LYS A 28 -8.92 -1.15 -8.14
C LYS A 28 -7.64 -0.93 -7.34
N VAL A 29 -7.79 -0.98 -6.01
CA VAL A 29 -6.70 -0.80 -5.04
C VAL A 29 -6.61 -2.02 -4.13
N HIS A 30 -5.43 -2.59 -3.98
CA HIS A 30 -5.16 -3.63 -3.00
C HIS A 30 -4.40 -3.04 -1.83
N LEU A 31 -4.99 -3.14 -0.64
CA LEU A 31 -4.34 -2.82 0.63
C LEU A 31 -3.94 -4.13 1.31
N ILE A 32 -2.67 -4.30 1.60
CA ILE A 32 -2.08 -5.54 2.10
C ILE A 32 -1.56 -5.30 3.51
N GLY A 33 -2.19 -5.97 4.48
CA GLY A 33 -1.97 -5.78 5.92
C GLY A 33 -2.97 -4.82 6.56
N ALA A 34 -3.64 -5.28 7.64
CA ALA A 34 -4.62 -4.55 8.43
C ALA A 34 -4.12 -4.29 9.87
N GLY A 35 -2.81 -4.17 10.04
CA GLY A 35 -2.19 -3.81 11.31
C GLY A 35 -2.40 -2.34 11.70
N GLY A 36 -1.49 -1.80 12.50
CA GLY A 36 -1.54 -0.41 12.93
C GLY A 36 -1.58 0.57 11.78
N THR A 37 -0.61 0.51 10.87
CA THR A 37 -0.52 1.36 9.68
C THR A 37 -1.66 1.07 8.70
N GLY A 38 -1.91 -0.19 8.37
CA GLY A 38 -2.93 -0.57 7.39
C GLY A 38 -4.35 -0.15 7.79
N SER A 39 -4.69 -0.18 9.07
CA SER A 39 -6.00 0.29 9.57
C SER A 39 -6.17 1.82 9.40
N GLN A 40 -5.10 2.60 9.54
CA GLN A 40 -5.10 4.05 9.27
C GLN A 40 -5.20 4.32 7.76
N VAL A 41 -4.40 3.64 6.95
CA VAL A 41 -4.42 3.75 5.48
C VAL A 41 -5.80 3.41 4.92
N ALA A 42 -6.45 2.33 5.40
CA ALA A 42 -7.81 1.97 4.99
C ALA A 42 -8.82 3.12 5.26
N THR A 43 -8.72 3.76 6.43
CA THR A 43 -9.56 4.90 6.79
C THR A 43 -9.24 6.13 5.92
N ALA A 44 -7.97 6.38 5.64
CA ALA A 44 -7.55 7.47 4.76
C ALA A 44 -8.06 7.25 3.32
N LEU A 45 -7.94 6.03 2.78
CA LEU A 45 -8.49 5.68 1.46
C LEU A 45 -10.00 5.91 1.38
N ALA A 46 -10.76 5.61 2.44
CA ALA A 46 -12.20 5.87 2.47
C ALA A 46 -12.53 7.37 2.39
N ARG A 47 -11.76 8.21 3.08
CA ARG A 47 -11.88 9.67 2.99
C ARG A 47 -11.49 10.20 1.61
N ILE A 48 -10.40 9.67 1.04
CA ILE A 48 -9.95 10.01 -0.32
C ILE A 48 -11.03 9.61 -1.33
N ASN A 49 -11.58 8.39 -1.22
CA ASN A 49 -12.66 7.93 -2.09
C ASN A 49 -13.88 8.87 -2.04
N HIS A 50 -14.29 9.27 -0.83
CA HIS A 50 -15.41 10.21 -0.66
C HIS A 50 -15.12 11.55 -1.37
N ALA A 51 -13.92 12.09 -1.22
CA ALA A 51 -13.52 13.33 -1.87
C ALA A 51 -13.46 13.18 -3.41
N LEU A 52 -12.87 12.10 -3.93
CA LEU A 52 -12.80 11.82 -5.36
C LEU A 52 -14.19 11.76 -6.00
N VAL A 53 -15.11 11.01 -5.38
CA VAL A 53 -16.50 10.89 -5.87
C VAL A 53 -17.21 12.24 -5.83
N ALA A 54 -17.03 13.04 -4.78
CA ALA A 54 -17.59 14.38 -4.67
C ALA A 54 -17.06 15.35 -5.76
N LEU A 55 -15.84 15.10 -6.26
CA LEU A 55 -15.24 15.84 -7.37
C LEU A 55 -15.59 15.28 -8.77
N GLY A 56 -16.46 14.28 -8.86
CA GLY A 56 -16.90 13.67 -10.12
C GLY A 56 -15.98 12.58 -10.66
N HIS A 57 -15.00 12.13 -9.88
CA HIS A 57 -14.15 10.99 -10.23
C HIS A 57 -14.88 9.67 -9.94
N ALA A 58 -14.53 8.58 -10.65
CA ALA A 58 -15.16 7.26 -10.43
C ALA A 58 -14.90 6.64 -9.04
N GLY A 59 -13.94 7.16 -8.30
CA GLY A 59 -13.59 6.69 -6.96
C GLY A 59 -12.67 5.47 -6.95
N LEU A 60 -12.66 4.78 -5.82
CA LEU A 60 -11.80 3.63 -5.52
C LEU A 60 -12.63 2.39 -5.21
N SER A 61 -12.16 1.23 -5.65
CA SER A 61 -12.65 -0.10 -5.26
C SER A 61 -11.52 -0.81 -4.51
N VAL A 62 -11.60 -0.87 -3.19
CA VAL A 62 -10.52 -1.39 -2.35
C VAL A 62 -10.79 -2.84 -1.93
N THR A 63 -9.76 -3.68 -2.06
CA THR A 63 -9.71 -5.02 -1.46
C THR A 63 -8.62 -5.04 -0.39
N LEU A 64 -8.99 -5.32 0.85
CA LEU A 64 -8.07 -5.43 1.99
C LEU A 64 -7.72 -6.88 2.24
N TRP A 65 -6.42 -7.19 2.28
CA TRP A 65 -5.87 -8.53 2.51
C TRP A 65 -5.22 -8.61 3.89
N ASP A 66 -5.72 -9.47 4.74
CA ASP A 66 -5.12 -9.78 6.04
C ASP A 66 -5.75 -11.07 6.59
N ASN A 67 -4.92 -12.04 6.96
CA ASN A 67 -5.35 -13.34 7.48
C ASN A 67 -5.31 -13.44 9.01
N ASP A 68 -4.90 -12.39 9.71
CA ASP A 68 -4.87 -12.37 11.17
C ASP A 68 -6.25 -12.16 11.77
N LEU A 69 -6.39 -12.67 12.99
CA LEU A 69 -7.54 -12.39 13.85
C LEU A 69 -7.25 -11.20 14.79
N VAL A 70 -8.27 -10.46 15.12
CA VAL A 70 -8.19 -9.41 16.14
C VAL A 70 -7.95 -10.05 17.51
N SER A 71 -6.85 -9.67 18.15
CA SER A 71 -6.43 -10.13 19.48
C SER A 71 -6.47 -8.99 20.50
N PRO A 72 -6.42 -9.28 21.81
CA PRO A 72 -6.34 -8.24 22.84
C PRO A 72 -5.16 -7.28 22.68
N ALA A 73 -4.02 -7.73 22.12
CA ALA A 73 -2.84 -6.91 21.83
C ALA A 73 -3.07 -5.86 20.73
N ASN A 74 -4.12 -6.01 19.93
CA ASN A 74 -4.44 -5.08 18.86
C ASN A 74 -5.32 -3.90 19.33
N LEU A 75 -6.02 -4.04 20.45
CA LEU A 75 -6.95 -3.04 20.94
C LEU A 75 -6.24 -1.73 21.31
N GLY A 76 -6.78 -0.61 20.88
CA GLY A 76 -6.26 0.73 21.18
C GLY A 76 -5.04 1.15 20.36
N ARG A 77 -4.13 0.23 20.03
CA ARG A 77 -2.94 0.50 19.19
C ARG A 77 -3.25 0.39 17.70
N GLN A 78 -4.08 -0.54 17.34
CA GLN A 78 -4.67 -0.68 16.02
C GLN A 78 -6.13 -0.26 16.10
N LEU A 79 -6.76 0.09 14.99
CA LEU A 79 -8.14 0.56 14.99
C LEU A 79 -9.16 -0.60 15.15
N PHE A 80 -9.04 -1.34 16.25
CA PHE A 80 -9.97 -2.43 16.60
C PHE A 80 -10.56 -2.21 17.98
N SER A 81 -11.79 -2.70 18.15
CA SER A 81 -12.58 -2.62 19.38
C SER A 81 -12.78 -4.00 20.02
N ALA A 82 -13.16 -4.03 21.30
CA ALA A 82 -13.36 -5.28 22.03
C ALA A 82 -14.45 -6.18 21.41
N CYS A 83 -15.46 -5.61 20.75
CA CYS A 83 -16.52 -6.39 20.09
C CYS A 83 -16.04 -7.07 18.79
N GLU A 84 -14.85 -6.75 18.30
CA GLU A 84 -14.26 -7.35 17.10
C GLU A 84 -13.26 -8.47 17.42
N LEU A 85 -13.01 -8.77 18.71
CA LEU A 85 -12.13 -9.86 19.12
C LEU A 85 -12.51 -11.18 18.47
N GLY A 86 -11.52 -11.87 17.87
CA GLY A 86 -11.70 -13.14 17.17
C GLY A 86 -12.22 -13.02 15.74
N MET A 87 -12.58 -11.82 15.27
CA MET A 87 -12.88 -11.59 13.84
C MET A 87 -11.57 -11.48 13.04
N TYR A 88 -11.59 -11.80 11.75
CA TYR A 88 -10.49 -11.45 10.87
C TYR A 88 -10.34 -9.92 10.80
N LYS A 89 -9.11 -9.42 10.88
CA LYS A 89 -8.79 -7.99 10.85
C LYS A 89 -9.35 -7.31 9.59
N SER A 90 -9.13 -7.94 8.43
CA SER A 90 -9.66 -7.44 7.15
C SER A 90 -11.18 -7.31 7.16
N THR A 91 -11.90 -8.33 7.66
CA THR A 91 -13.36 -8.33 7.72
C THR A 91 -13.90 -7.28 8.68
N ALA A 92 -13.33 -7.18 9.89
CA ALA A 92 -13.74 -6.20 10.90
C ALA A 92 -13.62 -4.76 10.37
N LEU A 93 -12.46 -4.45 9.77
CA LEU A 93 -12.16 -3.11 9.29
C LEU A 93 -13.04 -2.73 8.08
N ILE A 94 -13.13 -3.60 7.08
CA ILE A 94 -13.94 -3.34 5.87
C ILE A 94 -15.42 -3.23 6.18
N SER A 95 -15.96 -4.10 7.05
CA SER A 95 -17.37 -4.02 7.45
C SER A 95 -17.71 -2.67 8.10
N ARG A 96 -16.81 -2.15 8.92
CA ARG A 96 -16.97 -0.86 9.57
C ARG A 96 -16.86 0.31 8.59
N ILE A 97 -15.87 0.27 7.68
CA ILE A 97 -15.69 1.28 6.62
C ILE A 97 -16.91 1.32 5.71
N ASN A 98 -17.36 0.16 5.21
CA ASN A 98 -18.53 0.08 4.34
C ASN A 98 -19.78 0.66 5.00
N ARG A 99 -20.01 0.34 6.28
CA ARG A 99 -21.15 0.88 7.02
C ARG A 99 -21.08 2.40 7.22
N PHE A 100 -19.90 2.93 7.52
CA PHE A 100 -19.73 4.35 7.83
C PHE A 100 -19.70 5.23 6.58
N PHE A 101 -18.96 4.81 5.53
CA PHE A 101 -18.77 5.60 4.32
C PHE A 101 -19.72 5.23 3.17
N GLY A 102 -20.53 4.17 3.32
CA GLY A 102 -21.41 3.68 2.25
C GLY A 102 -20.65 3.07 1.06
N THR A 103 -19.47 2.51 1.30
CA THR A 103 -18.65 1.84 0.28
C THR A 103 -19.06 0.37 0.13
N ASP A 104 -18.62 -0.26 -0.99
CA ASP A 104 -18.77 -1.70 -1.27
C ASP A 104 -17.38 -2.33 -1.46
N TRP A 105 -16.52 -2.12 -0.47
CA TRP A 105 -15.16 -2.63 -0.48
C TRP A 105 -15.10 -4.07 0.03
N ARG A 106 -14.05 -4.79 -0.36
CA ARG A 106 -13.93 -6.23 -0.10
C ARG A 106 -12.85 -6.53 0.93
N ALA A 107 -13.09 -7.57 1.74
CA ALA A 107 -12.12 -8.15 2.65
C ALA A 107 -11.70 -9.52 2.13
N GLN A 108 -10.40 -9.79 2.15
CA GLN A 108 -9.80 -11.10 1.92
C GLN A 108 -9.11 -11.56 3.20
N THR A 109 -9.42 -12.77 3.63
CA THR A 109 -8.92 -13.38 4.87
C THR A 109 -7.72 -14.31 4.61
N GLN A 110 -7.08 -14.15 3.45
CA GLN A 110 -5.91 -14.89 3.00
C GLN A 110 -4.69 -13.96 2.93
N LEU A 111 -3.50 -14.54 2.91
CA LEU A 111 -2.28 -13.81 2.61
C LEU A 111 -2.26 -13.38 1.13
N PHE A 112 -1.70 -12.21 0.88
CA PHE A 112 -1.34 -11.80 -0.47
C PHE A 112 0.02 -12.40 -0.81
N SER A 113 0.03 -13.62 -1.36
CA SER A 113 1.22 -14.44 -1.58
C SER A 113 1.15 -15.20 -2.90
N THR A 114 2.27 -15.76 -3.32
CA THR A 114 2.36 -16.62 -4.50
C THR A 114 1.53 -17.90 -4.40
N GLU A 115 1.33 -18.40 -3.17
CA GLU A 115 0.46 -19.57 -2.94
C GLU A 115 -0.99 -19.23 -3.26
N THR A 116 -1.47 -18.09 -2.76
CA THR A 116 -2.83 -17.59 -3.01
C THR A 116 -3.01 -17.17 -4.47
N PHE A 117 -1.97 -16.67 -5.12
CA PHE A 117 -2.00 -16.23 -6.53
C PHE A 117 -2.48 -17.34 -7.48
N SER A 118 -2.08 -18.58 -7.26
CA SER A 118 -2.47 -19.70 -8.13
C SER A 118 -3.98 -19.95 -8.22
N SER A 119 -4.76 -19.54 -7.21
CA SER A 119 -6.21 -19.71 -7.15
C SER A 119 -7.00 -18.41 -7.26
N GLU A 120 -6.37 -17.27 -6.96
CA GLU A 120 -7.04 -15.97 -6.80
C GLU A 120 -6.47 -14.88 -7.73
N GLU A 121 -5.78 -15.25 -8.82
CA GLU A 121 -5.13 -14.32 -9.75
C GLU A 121 -6.04 -13.14 -10.14
N GLU A 122 -7.25 -13.41 -10.60
CA GLU A 122 -8.19 -12.36 -11.03
C GLU A 122 -8.61 -11.43 -9.89
N THR A 123 -8.75 -11.98 -8.69
CA THR A 123 -9.06 -11.20 -7.47
C THR A 123 -7.89 -10.31 -7.04
N MET A 124 -6.66 -10.70 -7.34
CA MET A 124 -5.44 -9.96 -7.03
C MET A 124 -5.10 -8.86 -8.03
N ARG A 125 -5.81 -8.79 -9.16
CA ARG A 125 -5.55 -7.78 -10.21
C ARG A 125 -6.08 -6.42 -9.81
N GLY A 126 -5.21 -5.43 -9.87
CA GLY A 126 -5.53 -4.03 -9.58
C GLY A 126 -4.51 -3.07 -10.19
N SER A 127 -4.78 -1.78 -10.08
CA SER A 127 -3.89 -0.74 -10.59
C SER A 127 -2.91 -0.22 -9.53
N ILE A 128 -3.31 -0.23 -8.26
CA ILE A 128 -2.52 0.31 -7.15
C ILE A 128 -2.45 -0.71 -6.03
N TYR A 129 -1.26 -0.91 -5.49
CA TYR A 129 -1.00 -1.80 -4.37
C TYR A 129 -0.36 -0.99 -3.24
N LEU A 130 -0.88 -1.15 -2.03
CA LEU A 130 -0.38 -0.52 -0.82
C LEU A 130 0.01 -1.62 0.16
N SER A 131 1.28 -1.74 0.52
CA SER A 131 1.74 -2.70 1.52
C SER A 131 1.97 -2.02 2.86
N CYS A 132 1.34 -2.56 3.90
CA CYS A 132 1.44 -2.15 5.29
C CYS A 132 1.85 -3.36 6.16
N VAL A 133 2.81 -4.13 5.66
CA VAL A 133 3.32 -5.34 6.29
C VAL A 133 4.56 -5.04 7.14
N ASP A 134 4.80 -5.86 8.14
CA ASP A 134 5.88 -5.66 9.13
C ASP A 134 7.17 -6.41 8.79
N SER A 135 7.15 -7.42 7.91
CA SER A 135 8.32 -8.23 7.57
C SER A 135 8.87 -7.94 6.17
N ALA A 136 10.18 -8.09 6.00
CA ALA A 136 10.83 -8.01 4.69
C ALA A 136 10.40 -9.18 3.81
N LYS A 137 10.24 -10.39 4.38
CA LYS A 137 9.75 -11.55 3.66
C LYS A 137 8.42 -11.25 2.98
N ALA A 138 7.45 -10.69 3.69
CA ALA A 138 6.15 -10.33 3.10
C ALA A 138 6.29 -9.33 1.93
N ARG A 139 7.23 -8.37 2.01
CA ARG A 139 7.51 -7.44 0.91
C ARG A 139 8.08 -8.13 -0.33
N PHE A 140 8.98 -9.10 -0.13
CA PHE A 140 9.50 -9.89 -1.25
C PHE A 140 8.41 -10.78 -1.86
N ASP A 141 7.58 -11.45 -1.06
CA ASP A 141 6.47 -12.27 -1.55
C ASP A 141 5.47 -11.41 -2.35
N ILE A 142 5.13 -10.21 -1.87
CA ILE A 142 4.31 -9.23 -2.61
C ILE A 142 4.96 -8.85 -3.93
N GLY A 143 6.26 -8.52 -3.93
CA GLY A 143 7.01 -8.15 -5.14
C GLY A 143 7.01 -9.27 -6.19
N GLU A 144 7.10 -10.53 -5.76
CA GLU A 144 7.01 -11.69 -6.64
C GLU A 144 5.62 -11.83 -7.27
N VAL A 145 4.55 -11.71 -6.48
CA VAL A 145 3.16 -11.71 -6.99
C VAL A 145 2.95 -10.59 -8.01
N LEU A 146 3.41 -9.37 -7.69
CA LEU A 146 3.26 -8.23 -8.59
C LEU A 146 4.00 -8.43 -9.91
N THR A 147 5.16 -9.07 -9.89
CA THR A 147 5.91 -9.45 -11.09
C THR A 147 5.15 -10.48 -11.94
N HIS A 148 4.46 -11.44 -11.31
CA HIS A 148 3.61 -12.39 -12.02
C HIS A 148 2.40 -11.70 -12.66
N LEU A 149 1.74 -10.80 -11.94
CA LEU A 149 0.60 -10.03 -12.43
C LEU A 149 0.95 -9.12 -13.61
N GLU A 150 2.15 -8.52 -13.60
CA GLU A 150 2.65 -7.70 -14.71
C GLU A 150 2.86 -8.53 -15.99
N ARG A 151 3.47 -9.71 -15.86
CA ARG A 151 3.78 -10.59 -17.01
C ARG A 151 2.54 -11.16 -17.69
N ALA A 152 1.49 -11.36 -16.94
CA ALA A 152 0.22 -11.91 -17.45
C ALA A 152 -0.63 -10.84 -18.14
N HIS A 153 -0.10 -10.20 -19.19
CA HIS A 153 -0.71 -9.09 -19.92
C HIS A 153 -2.23 -9.21 -20.12
N HIS A 154 -3.00 -8.40 -19.41
CA HIS A 154 -4.44 -8.22 -19.62
C HIS A 154 -4.73 -6.78 -20.01
N TYR A 155 -5.72 -6.57 -20.88
CA TYR A 155 -6.10 -5.24 -21.38
C TYR A 155 -6.65 -4.29 -20.29
N HIS A 156 -7.07 -4.82 -19.14
CA HIS A 156 -7.69 -4.03 -18.07
C HIS A 156 -7.03 -4.35 -16.70
N ASN A 157 -6.90 -3.32 -15.86
CA ASN A 157 -6.37 -3.42 -14.48
C ASN A 157 -4.92 -3.95 -14.40
N ASN A 158 -4.04 -3.48 -15.29
CA ASN A 158 -2.61 -3.78 -15.16
C ASN A 158 -2.03 -3.09 -13.92
N PRO A 159 -1.17 -3.78 -13.16
CA PRO A 159 -0.43 -3.18 -12.05
C PRO A 159 0.36 -1.95 -12.50
N LYS A 160 0.17 -0.81 -11.82
CA LYS A 160 0.84 0.46 -12.16
C LYS A 160 1.75 0.93 -11.05
N TYR A 161 1.27 0.95 -9.81
CA TYR A 161 1.96 1.52 -8.69
C TYR A 161 1.96 0.59 -7.47
N TRP A 162 3.08 0.60 -6.77
CA TRP A 162 3.22 -0.01 -5.46
C TRP A 162 3.75 1.01 -4.46
N LEU A 163 2.95 1.31 -3.42
CA LEU A 163 3.35 2.12 -2.28
C LEU A 163 3.62 1.17 -1.11
N ASP A 164 4.82 1.22 -0.54
CA ASP A 164 5.15 0.51 0.69
C ASP A 164 5.20 1.48 1.86
N PHE A 165 4.49 1.12 2.93
CA PHE A 165 4.48 1.83 4.19
C PHE A 165 5.27 1.01 5.21
N GLY A 166 6.42 1.50 5.60
CA GLY A 166 7.27 0.89 6.61
C GLY A 166 7.39 1.81 7.82
N ASN A 167 7.36 1.25 9.02
CA ASN A 167 7.61 1.98 10.24
C ASN A 167 8.46 1.17 11.22
N SER A 168 9.23 1.89 12.01
CA SER A 168 10.01 1.38 13.14
C SER A 168 9.39 1.89 14.45
N THR A 169 10.15 1.86 15.52
CA THR A 169 9.70 2.39 16.83
C THR A 169 9.41 3.89 16.78
N HIS A 170 10.24 4.69 16.10
CA HIS A 170 10.18 6.16 16.13
C HIS A 170 10.25 6.82 14.74
N SER A 171 10.30 6.05 13.68
CA SER A 171 10.41 6.57 12.31
C SER A 171 9.57 5.75 11.36
N GLY A 172 9.25 6.34 10.22
CA GLY A 172 8.56 5.64 9.16
C GLY A 172 8.94 6.16 7.79
N GLN A 173 8.54 5.42 6.77
CA GLN A 173 8.81 5.72 5.38
C GLN A 173 7.65 5.33 4.50
N VAL A 174 7.48 6.06 3.42
CA VAL A 174 6.57 5.72 2.33
C VAL A 174 7.37 5.71 1.04
N ILE A 175 7.41 4.59 0.35
CA ILE A 175 8.14 4.42 -0.92
C ILE A 175 7.13 4.14 -2.02
N LEU A 176 7.10 5.02 -3.02
CA LEU A 176 6.31 4.83 -4.24
C LEU A 176 7.21 4.25 -5.33
N GLY A 177 6.85 3.10 -5.85
CA GLY A 177 7.45 2.48 -7.03
C GLY A 177 6.44 2.30 -8.16
N THR A 178 6.93 2.24 -9.39
CA THR A 178 6.13 1.84 -10.55
C THR A 178 6.36 0.37 -10.85
N LEU A 179 5.31 -0.32 -11.26
CA LEU A 179 5.36 -1.75 -11.63
C LEU A 179 5.58 -1.94 -13.13
N GLN A 180 5.40 -0.87 -13.90
CA GLN A 180 5.70 -0.79 -15.35
C GLN A 180 6.11 0.63 -15.69
N ALA A 181 6.65 0.85 -16.89
CA ALA A 181 6.87 2.19 -17.40
C ALA A 181 5.53 2.90 -17.60
N ILE A 182 5.42 4.12 -17.07
CA ILE A 182 4.23 4.98 -17.21
C ILE A 182 4.52 6.04 -18.24
N GLU A 183 3.66 6.17 -19.23
CA GLU A 183 3.78 7.19 -20.27
C GLU A 183 3.81 8.59 -19.64
N GLN A 184 4.83 9.36 -19.98
CA GLN A 184 5.07 10.68 -19.39
C GLN A 184 4.79 11.78 -20.42
N PRO A 185 4.19 12.91 -20.00
CA PRO A 185 4.00 14.04 -20.87
C PRO A 185 5.35 14.71 -21.20
N HIS A 186 5.42 15.38 -22.35
CA HIS A 186 6.52 16.28 -22.63
C HIS A 186 6.51 17.47 -21.65
N SER A 187 7.69 17.86 -21.17
CA SER A 187 7.84 19.02 -20.29
C SER A 187 9.08 19.84 -20.61
N ASP A 188 8.88 21.14 -20.77
CA ASP A 188 9.99 22.10 -20.94
C ASP A 188 10.62 22.48 -19.61
N THR A 189 9.93 22.30 -18.48
CA THR A 189 10.36 22.70 -17.13
C THR A 189 11.03 21.55 -16.38
N PHE A 190 10.51 20.32 -16.50
CA PHE A 190 10.97 19.17 -15.78
C PHE A 190 11.64 18.11 -16.66
N THR A 191 12.35 17.18 -16.07
CA THR A 191 12.81 15.95 -16.71
C THR A 191 11.85 14.82 -16.29
N PRO A 192 10.86 14.43 -17.11
CA PRO A 192 9.92 13.38 -16.76
C PRO A 192 10.64 12.03 -16.59
N ILE A 193 10.17 11.24 -15.61
CA ILE A 193 10.67 9.89 -15.34
C ILE A 193 9.52 8.91 -15.46
N ASP A 194 9.67 7.91 -16.30
CA ASP A 194 8.67 6.89 -16.59
C ASP A 194 8.63 5.76 -15.56
N THR A 195 9.72 5.55 -14.82
CA THR A 195 9.85 4.47 -13.83
C THR A 195 10.40 4.98 -12.50
N LEU A 196 9.87 4.44 -11.40
CA LEU A 196 10.34 4.63 -10.03
C LEU A 196 10.70 3.26 -9.45
N PRO A 197 11.85 3.10 -8.77
CA PRO A 197 12.22 1.81 -8.18
C PRO A 197 11.24 1.45 -7.05
N THR A 198 10.85 0.18 -7.00
CA THR A 198 10.04 -0.35 -5.88
C THR A 198 10.87 -0.49 -4.62
N ILE A 199 10.21 -0.69 -3.46
CA ILE A 199 10.89 -0.89 -2.17
C ILE A 199 11.90 -2.04 -2.21
N THR A 200 11.59 -3.15 -2.87
CA THR A 200 12.49 -4.30 -2.99
C THR A 200 13.66 -4.04 -3.94
N GLN A 201 13.47 -3.22 -4.97
CA GLN A 201 14.54 -2.82 -5.90
C GLN A 201 15.48 -1.78 -5.27
N ALA A 202 14.92 -0.79 -4.56
CA ALA A 202 15.71 0.31 -3.99
C ALA A 202 16.41 -0.08 -2.68
N PHE A 203 15.80 -0.93 -1.84
CA PHE A 203 16.23 -1.21 -0.47
C PHE A 203 16.26 -2.70 -0.13
N GLY A 204 16.32 -3.59 -1.11
CA GLY A 204 16.29 -5.06 -0.90
C GLY A 204 17.36 -5.56 0.07
N GLU A 205 18.60 -5.06 -0.03
CA GLU A 205 19.69 -5.43 0.89
C GLU A 205 19.41 -4.99 2.33
N LEU A 206 18.91 -3.76 2.53
CA LEU A 206 18.55 -3.25 3.85
C LEU A 206 17.39 -4.01 4.47
N LEU A 207 16.39 -4.37 3.67
CA LEU A 207 15.27 -5.21 4.11
C LEU A 207 15.77 -6.57 4.60
N THR A 208 16.66 -7.23 3.86
CA THR A 208 17.22 -8.53 4.24
C THR A 208 18.04 -8.44 5.54
N GLN A 209 18.80 -7.36 5.72
CA GLN A 209 19.58 -7.13 6.94
C GLN A 209 18.68 -6.83 8.15
N SER A 210 17.56 -6.16 7.98
CA SER A 210 16.65 -5.82 9.08
C SER A 210 15.97 -7.06 9.68
N GLU A 211 15.64 -8.06 8.86
CA GLU A 211 15.05 -9.34 9.36
C GLU A 211 15.97 -10.12 10.30
N GLN A 212 17.29 -10.03 10.09
CA GLN A 212 18.25 -10.73 10.95
C GLN A 212 18.34 -10.15 12.36
N ASN A 213 17.86 -8.94 12.56
CA ASN A 213 17.92 -8.20 13.83
C ASN A 213 16.57 -8.13 14.58
N ASP A 214 15.47 -8.57 13.98
CA ASP A 214 14.12 -8.40 14.54
C ASP A 214 13.64 -9.71 15.19
N ASN A 215 13.47 -9.68 16.51
CA ASN A 215 13.01 -10.81 17.32
C ASN A 215 11.56 -10.62 17.76
N THR A 216 10.69 -11.47 17.23
CA THR A 216 9.38 -11.90 17.73
C THR A 216 8.23 -10.87 17.84
N PRO A 217 7.01 -11.25 17.37
CA PRO A 217 5.80 -10.47 17.58
C PRO A 217 5.42 -10.41 19.07
N SER A 218 4.98 -9.24 19.50
CA SER A 218 4.51 -9.02 20.88
C SER A 218 3.10 -9.57 21.10
N CYS A 219 2.93 -10.42 22.10
CA CYS A 219 1.64 -11.02 22.44
C CYS A 219 0.77 -10.15 23.38
N SER A 220 1.31 -9.05 23.94
CA SER A 220 0.58 -8.15 24.84
C SER A 220 0.67 -6.70 24.41
N LEU A 221 -0.37 -5.90 24.74
CA LEU A 221 -0.36 -4.46 24.47
C LEU A 221 0.81 -3.74 25.14
N ALA A 222 1.11 -4.08 26.41
CA ALA A 222 2.21 -3.47 27.16
C ALA A 222 3.57 -3.72 26.51
N GLU A 223 3.82 -4.96 26.05
CA GLU A 223 5.04 -5.33 25.35
C GLU A 223 5.13 -4.64 23.97
N ALA A 224 4.01 -4.55 23.25
CA ALA A 224 3.96 -3.84 21.96
C ALA A 224 4.32 -2.35 22.13
N LEU A 225 3.86 -1.68 23.17
CA LEU A 225 4.16 -0.28 23.45
C LEU A 225 5.63 -0.03 23.85
N THR A 226 6.35 -1.04 24.34
CA THR A 226 7.79 -0.91 24.58
C THR A 226 8.62 -0.94 23.30
N LYS A 227 8.06 -1.52 22.24
CA LYS A 227 8.72 -1.68 20.94
C LYS A 227 8.33 -0.61 19.92
N GLN A 228 7.18 0.04 20.08
CA GLN A 228 6.65 1.00 19.12
C GLN A 228 5.82 2.08 19.81
N ASP A 229 5.99 3.34 19.39
CA ASP A 229 5.16 4.45 19.85
C ASP A 229 3.68 4.23 19.48
N LEU A 230 2.78 4.58 20.40
CA LEU A 230 1.33 4.41 20.24
C LEU A 230 0.79 5.13 18.99
N PHE A 231 1.34 6.30 18.68
CA PHE A 231 0.85 7.17 17.61
C PHE A 231 1.64 7.09 16.31
N ILE A 232 2.73 6.32 16.24
CA ILE A 232 3.59 6.26 15.05
C ILE A 232 2.79 5.91 13.78
N ASN A 233 1.82 5.01 13.90
CA ASN A 233 0.98 4.58 12.79
C ASN A 233 0.00 5.67 12.29
N ALA A 234 -0.28 6.68 13.10
CA ALA A 234 -1.19 7.77 12.75
C ALA A 234 -0.46 9.00 12.20
N THR A 235 0.87 9.06 12.36
CA THR A 235 1.71 10.19 11.93
C THR A 235 2.46 9.94 10.62
N LEU A 236 2.40 8.73 10.10
CA LEU A 236 2.89 8.35 8.77
C LEU A 236 1.80 8.57 7.72
#